data_11dccb84ddfef9e041685a4f79784280
#
_entry.id   11dccb84ddfef9e041685a4f79784280
#
_cell.length_a   1.000
_cell.length_b   1.000
_cell.length_c   1.000
_cell.angle_alpha   90.00
_cell.angle_beta   90.00
_cell.angle_gamma   90.00
#
_symmetry.space_group_name_H-M   'P 1'
#
loop_
_entity.id
_entity.type
_entity.pdbx_description
1 polymer ?
#
loop_
_entity_poly.entity_id
_entity_poly.type
_entity_poly.pdbx_seq_one_letter_code
_entity_poly.pdbx_strand_id
1 'polypeptide(L)'
;MPLVTFFAFFAAQPSFAHELWIDGQNFQAQSDETIRLDLRNGENFEGSAQAYFKSRIKSFYWFLNQETHQVEARMGDIPAFSATPGEDGLMVVVYESTPSSLTYRDWAKFDAFIQHKDLGPIEEMHVARGLLKTDIKEAYHRYSKAVIGIGAAQGADQRFGLETEFVLLGNPYRDDPAQGLKVQILYRDAPRADAQIEIFERASDGTVNVSLMRSNAEGVAVIDIKPGHTYLLDAVLLRVPDPNTANGPPAHWESLWAAVTFAVPEG
;
A
#
# COMPACT_ATOMS: atom_id res chain seq x y z
N MET A 1 -31.94 29.52 34.34
CA MET A 1 -31.35 29.16 33.02
C MET A 1 -30.83 27.72 33.15
N PRO A 2 -31.38 26.72 32.46
CA PRO A 2 -30.88 25.36 32.54
C PRO A 2 -29.63 25.22 31.64
N LEU A 3 -28.58 24.67 32.20
CA LEU A 3 -27.32 24.34 31.56
C LEU A 3 -27.56 23.09 30.66
N VAL A 4 -27.55 23.23 29.34
CA VAL A 4 -27.63 22.10 28.42
C VAL A 4 -26.22 21.55 28.22
N THR A 5 -25.94 20.41 28.87
CA THR A 5 -24.68 19.69 28.68
C THR A 5 -24.76 18.90 27.38
N PHE A 6 -24.01 19.32 26.35
CA PHE A 6 -23.82 18.57 25.10
C PHE A 6 -22.88 17.39 25.37
N PHE A 7 -23.42 16.19 25.40
CA PHE A 7 -22.61 14.96 25.31
C PHE A 7 -22.24 14.73 23.84
N ALA A 8 -20.99 15.00 23.48
CA ALA A 8 -20.44 14.57 22.21
C ALA A 8 -20.23 13.03 22.27
N PHE A 9 -21.06 12.29 21.55
CA PHE A 9 -20.81 10.86 21.30
C PHE A 9 -19.62 10.77 20.32
N PHE A 10 -18.45 10.45 20.84
CA PHE A 10 -17.38 9.92 20.02
C PHE A 10 -17.80 8.51 19.59
N ALA A 11 -18.29 8.35 18.40
CA ALA A 11 -18.40 7.07 17.75
C ALA A 11 -16.96 6.51 17.62
N ALA A 12 -16.64 5.44 18.38
CA ALA A 12 -15.42 4.70 18.18
C ALA A 12 -15.47 4.16 16.75
N GLN A 13 -14.63 4.69 15.87
CA GLN A 13 -14.44 4.15 14.51
C GLN A 13 -13.95 2.71 14.68
N PRO A 14 -14.50 1.75 13.94
CA PRO A 14 -13.96 0.40 13.93
C PRO A 14 -12.49 0.48 13.46
N SER A 15 -11.57 0.03 14.29
CA SER A 15 -10.16 -0.06 13.92
C SER A 15 -10.02 -1.19 12.89
N PHE A 16 -10.07 -0.85 11.63
CA PHE A 16 -9.68 -1.74 10.54
C PHE A 16 -8.15 -1.89 10.51
N ALA A 17 -7.65 -2.95 9.92
CA ALA A 17 -6.22 -3.06 9.65
C ALA A 17 -5.84 -1.93 8.67
N HIS A 18 -4.99 -1.01 9.13
CA HIS A 18 -4.61 0.19 8.39
C HIS A 18 -3.73 -0.13 7.19
N GLU A 19 -3.86 0.63 6.10
CA GLU A 19 -2.93 0.62 4.96
C GLU A 19 -1.54 1.08 5.42
N LEU A 20 -0.49 0.61 4.71
CA LEU A 20 0.85 1.14 4.80
C LEU A 20 1.34 1.52 3.41
N TRP A 21 1.72 2.77 3.24
CA TRP A 21 2.19 3.30 1.96
C TRP A 21 3.43 4.18 2.12
N ILE A 22 4.08 4.44 1.01
CA ILE A 22 5.16 5.40 0.92
C ILE A 22 4.57 6.71 0.40
N ASP A 23 4.73 7.81 1.14
CA ASP A 23 4.16 9.12 0.79
C ASP A 23 5.22 10.21 0.78
N GLY A 24 5.02 11.23 -0.03
CA GLY A 24 5.88 12.38 -0.11
C GLY A 24 5.11 13.66 -0.43
N GLN A 25 5.73 14.79 -0.16
CA GLN A 25 5.17 16.06 -0.59
C GLN A 25 5.28 16.24 -2.11
N ASN A 26 6.36 15.69 -2.69
CA ASN A 26 6.64 15.76 -4.12
C ASN A 26 6.94 14.36 -4.66
N PHE A 27 6.26 14.00 -5.73
CA PHE A 27 6.50 12.79 -6.53
C PHE A 27 7.21 13.12 -7.85
N GLN A 28 7.69 14.35 -8.00
CA GLN A 28 8.55 14.80 -9.08
C GLN A 28 9.68 15.63 -8.51
N ALA A 29 10.90 15.46 -9.03
CA ALA A 29 12.07 16.21 -8.62
C ALA A 29 13.09 16.31 -9.76
N GLN A 30 14.04 17.24 -9.66
CA GLN A 30 15.23 17.23 -10.50
C GLN A 30 16.23 16.20 -9.97
N SER A 31 17.15 15.74 -10.82
CA SER A 31 18.11 14.69 -10.45
C SER A 31 19.10 15.10 -9.33
N ASP A 32 19.32 16.38 -9.13
CA ASP A 32 20.17 16.93 -8.07
C ASP A 32 19.40 17.31 -6.78
N GLU A 33 18.07 17.14 -6.78
CA GLU A 33 17.23 17.42 -5.62
C GLU A 33 17.14 16.18 -4.70
N THR A 34 17.09 16.44 -3.40
CA THR A 34 16.88 15.37 -2.41
C THR A 34 15.40 15.06 -2.24
N ILE A 35 15.02 13.83 -2.58
CA ILE A 35 13.68 13.29 -2.36
C ILE A 35 13.57 12.78 -0.92
N ARG A 36 12.48 13.12 -0.25
CA ARG A 36 12.14 12.65 1.10
C ARG A 36 10.75 12.05 1.11
N LEU A 37 10.65 10.79 1.61
CA LEU A 37 9.39 10.06 1.66
C LEU A 37 9.20 9.47 3.05
N ASP A 38 7.96 9.56 3.54
CA ASP A 38 7.50 8.90 4.76
C ASP A 38 7.00 7.48 4.46
N LEU A 39 7.26 6.56 5.36
CA LEU A 39 6.40 5.39 5.50
C LEU A 39 5.18 5.82 6.33
N ARG A 40 3.98 5.73 5.79
CA ARG A 40 2.75 6.11 6.49
C ARG A 40 1.88 4.91 6.78
N ASN A 41 1.24 4.94 7.94
CA ASN A 41 0.24 3.96 8.33
C ASN A 41 -1.03 4.68 8.77
N GLY A 42 -2.17 4.31 8.19
CA GLY A 42 -3.44 4.98 8.43
C GLY A 42 -4.56 4.48 7.55
N GLU A 43 -5.61 5.28 7.38
CA GLU A 43 -6.80 4.98 6.60
C GLU A 43 -7.12 6.17 5.68
N ASN A 44 -7.80 5.90 4.55
CA ASN A 44 -8.27 6.93 3.63
C ASN A 44 -7.16 7.90 3.16
N PHE A 45 -5.96 7.38 2.93
CA PHE A 45 -4.78 8.15 2.54
C PHE A 45 -4.35 9.22 3.59
N GLU A 46 -4.86 9.10 4.81
CA GLU A 46 -4.46 9.88 5.98
C GLU A 46 -3.80 8.98 7.00
N GLY A 47 -2.60 9.33 7.46
CA GLY A 47 -1.87 8.48 8.40
C GLY A 47 -0.67 9.15 9.03
N SER A 48 -0.15 8.50 10.08
CA SER A 48 1.04 8.95 10.78
C SER A 48 2.31 8.46 10.10
N ALA A 49 3.32 9.31 10.03
CA ALA A 49 4.65 8.93 9.58
C ALA A 49 5.28 7.92 10.56
N GLN A 50 5.84 6.85 10.01
CA GLN A 50 6.54 5.81 10.74
C GLN A 50 8.05 6.04 10.66
N ALA A 51 8.71 5.97 11.81
CA ALA A 51 10.16 6.08 11.84
C ALA A 51 10.83 4.84 11.22
N TYR A 52 12.03 5.05 10.67
CA TYR A 52 12.87 3.96 10.20
C TYR A 52 13.28 3.04 11.35
N PHE A 53 12.85 1.78 11.32
CA PHE A 53 13.28 0.73 12.25
C PHE A 53 13.70 -0.52 11.48
N LYS A 54 15.01 -0.79 11.44
CA LYS A 54 15.56 -1.93 10.71
C LYS A 54 14.91 -3.28 11.06
N SER A 55 14.46 -3.45 12.31
CA SER A 55 13.77 -4.67 12.76
C SER A 55 12.37 -4.87 12.14
N ARG A 56 11.78 -3.81 11.59
CA ARG A 56 10.48 -3.87 10.91
C ARG A 56 10.59 -3.96 9.39
N ILE A 57 11.81 -3.94 8.88
CA ILE A 57 12.11 -3.87 7.44
C ILE A 57 12.77 -5.17 7.03
N LYS A 58 12.17 -5.89 6.07
CA LYS A 58 12.79 -7.03 5.39
C LYS A 58 13.64 -6.54 4.23
N SER A 59 13.09 -5.62 3.40
CA SER A 59 13.83 -4.92 2.35
C SER A 59 13.34 -3.48 2.20
N PHE A 60 14.27 -2.54 1.95
CA PHE A 60 13.96 -1.15 1.66
C PHE A 60 15.06 -0.59 0.76
N TYR A 61 14.71 -0.33 -0.50
CA TYR A 61 15.63 0.10 -1.52
C TYR A 61 14.91 0.94 -2.57
N TRP A 62 15.66 1.57 -3.45
CA TRP A 62 15.14 2.26 -4.62
C TRP A 62 15.87 1.82 -5.88
N PHE A 63 15.18 1.91 -6.99
CA PHE A 63 15.61 1.48 -8.31
C PHE A 63 15.51 2.64 -9.29
N LEU A 64 16.56 2.87 -10.07
CA LEU A 64 16.62 3.87 -11.13
C LEU A 64 17.58 3.37 -12.21
N ASN A 65 17.19 3.49 -13.48
CA ASN A 65 18.06 3.18 -14.64
C ASN A 65 18.81 1.83 -14.55
N GLN A 66 18.11 0.74 -14.15
CA GLN A 66 18.64 -0.61 -13.97
C GLN A 66 19.55 -0.78 -12.74
N GLU A 67 19.73 0.23 -11.93
CA GLU A 67 20.52 0.17 -10.70
C GLU A 67 19.64 0.11 -9.45
N THR A 68 20.05 -0.70 -8.49
CA THR A 68 19.39 -0.84 -7.19
C THR A 68 20.27 -0.25 -6.10
N HIS A 69 19.69 0.64 -5.31
CA HIS A 69 20.36 1.34 -4.22
C HIS A 69 19.67 1.03 -2.90
N GLN A 70 20.44 0.61 -1.89
CA GLN A 70 19.87 0.40 -0.55
C GLN A 70 19.53 1.72 0.11
N VAL A 71 18.44 1.75 0.89
CA VAL A 71 18.10 2.93 1.68
C VAL A 71 19.06 3.02 2.87
N GLU A 72 19.75 4.16 2.96
CA GLU A 72 20.61 4.50 4.07
C GLU A 72 19.85 5.45 5.02
N ALA A 73 19.45 4.93 6.17
CA ALA A 73 18.76 5.70 7.20
C ALA A 73 19.17 5.23 8.60
N ARG A 74 19.03 6.12 9.58
CA ARG A 74 19.31 5.85 10.98
C ARG A 74 18.03 5.41 11.69
N MET A 75 18.19 4.59 12.71
CA MET A 75 17.06 4.21 13.57
C MET A 75 16.40 5.47 14.15
N GLY A 76 15.09 5.59 13.92
CA GLY A 76 14.29 6.72 14.36
C GLY A 76 14.11 7.84 13.33
N ASP A 77 14.77 7.81 12.18
CA ASP A 77 14.63 8.85 11.15
C ASP A 77 13.18 8.96 10.66
N ILE A 78 12.70 10.17 10.56
CA ILE A 78 11.47 10.62 9.91
C ILE A 78 11.84 11.87 9.09
N PRO A 79 11.70 11.83 7.76
CA PRO A 79 11.19 10.73 6.91
C PRO A 79 12.10 9.50 6.90
N ALA A 80 11.51 8.32 6.68
CA ALA A 80 12.23 7.05 6.67
C ALA A 80 13.08 6.84 5.41
N PHE A 81 12.82 7.63 4.36
CA PHE A 81 13.54 7.62 3.09
C PHE A 81 14.07 9.01 2.74
N SER A 82 15.33 9.08 2.33
CA SER A 82 15.95 10.28 1.76
C SER A 82 17.05 9.86 0.79
N ALA A 83 16.96 10.33 -0.47
CA ALA A 83 17.97 10.08 -1.50
C ALA A 83 18.05 11.22 -2.50
N THR A 84 19.23 11.44 -3.08
CA THR A 84 19.43 12.32 -4.25
C THR A 84 19.74 11.41 -5.43
N PRO A 85 18.89 11.34 -6.47
CA PRO A 85 19.00 10.34 -7.54
C PRO A 85 20.27 10.45 -8.38
N GLY A 86 20.70 11.69 -8.67
CA GLY A 86 21.88 11.98 -9.49
C GLY A 86 21.64 11.88 -11.01
N GLU A 87 20.60 11.20 -11.44
CA GLU A 87 20.24 10.97 -12.85
C GLU A 87 18.73 11.09 -13.06
N ASP A 88 18.33 11.47 -14.28
CA ASP A 88 16.93 11.49 -14.70
C ASP A 88 16.41 10.07 -14.93
N GLY A 89 15.12 9.86 -14.68
CA GLY A 89 14.45 8.58 -14.95
C GLY A 89 13.17 8.35 -14.16
N LEU A 90 12.61 7.17 -14.25
CA LEU A 90 11.51 6.73 -13.41
C LEU A 90 12.08 5.97 -12.20
N MET A 91 12.05 6.62 -11.04
CA MET A 91 12.53 6.04 -9.80
C MET A 91 11.42 5.25 -9.12
N VAL A 92 11.71 4.03 -8.66
CA VAL A 92 10.79 3.22 -7.89
C VAL A 92 11.40 2.93 -6.52
N VAL A 93 10.72 3.36 -5.47
CA VAL A 93 11.09 3.02 -4.09
C VAL A 93 10.28 1.82 -3.65
N VAL A 94 10.94 0.81 -3.08
CA VAL A 94 10.36 -0.48 -2.74
C VAL A 94 10.57 -0.77 -1.27
N TYR A 95 9.51 -1.09 -0.56
CA TYR A 95 9.49 -1.44 0.86
C TYR A 95 8.78 -2.78 1.07
N GLU A 96 9.41 -3.65 1.84
CA GLU A 96 8.84 -4.90 2.33
C GLU A 96 9.02 -4.97 3.85
N SER A 97 7.92 -5.16 4.58
CA SER A 97 7.97 -5.29 6.04
C SER A 97 8.42 -6.68 6.47
N THR A 98 8.97 -6.77 7.70
CA THR A 98 8.92 -8.03 8.44
C THR A 98 7.47 -8.35 8.81
N PRO A 99 7.11 -9.63 9.05
CA PRO A 99 5.78 -9.99 9.50
C PRO A 99 5.45 -9.36 10.85
N SER A 100 4.23 -8.88 10.96
CA SER A 100 3.64 -8.39 12.20
C SER A 100 2.36 -9.15 12.51
N SER A 101 1.78 -8.98 13.69
CA SER A 101 0.55 -9.67 14.05
C SER A 101 -0.42 -8.80 14.83
N LEU A 102 -1.69 -9.14 14.72
CA LEU A 102 -2.76 -8.60 15.56
C LEU A 102 -3.71 -9.72 15.97
N THR A 103 -4.59 -9.42 16.92
CA THR A 103 -5.61 -10.36 17.38
C THR A 103 -6.96 -9.66 17.41
N TYR A 104 -7.89 -10.18 16.61
CA TYR A 104 -9.30 -9.82 16.69
C TYR A 104 -9.96 -10.59 17.83
N ARG A 105 -10.44 -9.85 18.85
CA ARG A 105 -11.05 -10.48 20.03
C ARG A 105 -12.40 -11.11 19.75
N ASP A 106 -13.11 -10.61 18.75
CA ASP A 106 -14.42 -11.08 18.32
C ASP A 106 -14.49 -11.21 16.80
N TRP A 107 -15.40 -12.08 16.35
CA TRP A 107 -15.62 -12.35 14.93
C TRP A 107 -16.09 -11.12 14.17
N ALA A 108 -16.93 -10.28 14.75
CA ALA A 108 -17.53 -9.16 14.04
C ALA A 108 -16.47 -8.19 13.48
N LYS A 109 -15.38 -7.96 14.21
CA LYS A 109 -14.27 -7.11 13.70
C LYS A 109 -13.49 -7.78 12.59
N PHE A 110 -13.25 -9.08 12.70
CA PHE A 110 -12.56 -9.84 11.66
C PHE A 110 -13.42 -9.96 10.41
N ASP A 111 -14.72 -10.20 10.56
CA ASP A 111 -15.69 -10.26 9.47
C ASP A 111 -15.80 -8.90 8.76
N ALA A 112 -15.86 -7.79 9.50
CA ALA A 112 -15.86 -6.46 8.91
C ALA A 112 -14.61 -6.22 8.02
N PHE A 113 -13.44 -6.69 8.44
CA PHE A 113 -12.23 -6.65 7.62
C PHE A 113 -12.36 -7.51 6.35
N ILE A 114 -12.86 -8.76 6.49
CA ILE A 114 -13.08 -9.67 5.37
C ILE A 114 -14.02 -9.04 4.34
N GLN A 115 -15.14 -8.48 4.78
CA GLN A 115 -16.14 -7.87 3.92
C GLN A 115 -15.61 -6.59 3.25
N HIS A 116 -14.91 -5.73 4.01
CA HIS A 116 -14.36 -4.49 3.48
C HIS A 116 -13.33 -4.74 2.36
N LYS A 117 -12.43 -5.70 2.55
CA LYS A 117 -11.38 -6.04 1.57
C LYS A 117 -11.80 -7.11 0.56
N ASP A 118 -13.05 -7.58 0.62
CA ASP A 118 -13.62 -8.63 -0.26
C ASP A 118 -12.71 -9.87 -0.36
N LEU A 119 -12.41 -10.46 0.79
CA LEU A 119 -11.42 -11.54 0.91
C LEU A 119 -11.98 -12.94 0.61
N GLY A 120 -13.22 -13.04 0.14
CA GLY A 120 -13.85 -14.28 -0.24
C GLY A 120 -14.45 -15.07 0.94
N PRO A 121 -14.65 -16.39 0.81
CA PRO A 121 -15.44 -17.21 1.75
C PRO A 121 -14.64 -17.60 3.00
N ILE A 122 -14.05 -16.63 3.68
CA ILE A 122 -13.16 -16.84 4.83
C ILE A 122 -13.90 -17.45 6.02
N GLU A 123 -15.18 -17.09 6.24
CA GLU A 123 -15.96 -17.65 7.34
C GLU A 123 -16.15 -19.16 7.18
N GLU A 124 -16.50 -19.61 5.98
CA GLU A 124 -16.64 -21.03 5.67
C GLU A 124 -15.33 -21.80 5.91
N MET A 125 -14.23 -21.23 5.42
CA MET A 125 -12.89 -21.80 5.62
C MET A 125 -12.49 -21.82 7.10
N HIS A 126 -12.82 -20.78 7.86
CA HIS A 126 -12.52 -20.67 9.28
C HIS A 126 -13.23 -21.77 10.08
N VAL A 127 -14.54 -21.95 9.83
CA VAL A 127 -15.35 -22.98 10.47
C VAL A 127 -14.88 -24.39 10.06
N ALA A 128 -14.60 -24.61 8.78
CA ALA A 128 -14.12 -25.91 8.28
C ALA A 128 -12.77 -26.32 8.92
N ARG A 129 -11.95 -25.34 9.35
CA ARG A 129 -10.70 -25.59 10.08
C ARG A 129 -10.90 -25.80 11.59
N GLY A 130 -12.15 -25.76 12.09
CA GLY A 130 -12.47 -25.89 13.51
C GLY A 130 -11.96 -24.77 14.39
N LEU A 131 -11.73 -23.58 13.84
CA LEU A 131 -11.21 -22.42 14.55
C LEU A 131 -12.33 -21.73 15.34
N LEU A 132 -11.98 -21.17 16.52
CA LEU A 132 -12.91 -20.40 17.33
C LEU A 132 -13.08 -18.99 16.75
N LYS A 133 -14.29 -18.45 16.81
CA LYS A 133 -14.62 -17.08 16.40
C LYS A 133 -14.22 -16.00 17.46
N THR A 134 -13.27 -16.31 18.30
CA THR A 134 -12.69 -15.42 19.31
C THR A 134 -11.17 -15.51 19.25
N ASP A 135 -10.50 -14.42 19.60
CA ASP A 135 -9.04 -14.32 19.63
C ASP A 135 -8.38 -14.80 18.33
N ILE A 136 -8.96 -14.35 17.17
CA ILE A 136 -8.48 -14.69 15.85
C ILE A 136 -7.16 -13.98 15.62
N LYS A 137 -6.09 -14.74 15.45
CA LYS A 137 -4.73 -14.21 15.20
C LYS A 137 -4.50 -14.08 13.70
N GLU A 138 -4.10 -12.90 13.30
CA GLU A 138 -3.64 -12.58 11.94
C GLU A 138 -2.17 -12.21 11.95
N ALA A 139 -1.37 -12.83 11.09
CA ALA A 139 -0.08 -12.30 10.68
C ALA A 139 -0.29 -11.44 9.43
N TYR A 140 0.42 -10.32 9.31
CA TYR A 140 0.32 -9.47 8.14
C TYR A 140 1.68 -9.00 7.63
N HIS A 141 1.76 -8.85 6.30
CA HIS A 141 2.93 -8.39 5.58
C HIS A 141 2.55 -7.20 4.68
N ARG A 142 3.44 -6.23 4.59
CA ARG A 142 3.26 -5.02 3.79
C ARG A 142 4.28 -4.97 2.66
N TYR A 143 3.82 -4.75 1.45
CA TYR A 143 4.59 -4.61 0.23
C TYR A 143 4.21 -3.30 -0.43
N SER A 144 5.02 -2.26 -0.26
CA SER A 144 4.69 -0.92 -0.72
C SER A 144 5.70 -0.41 -1.73
N LYS A 145 5.21 0.24 -2.78
CA LYS A 145 6.01 0.93 -3.78
C LYS A 145 5.64 2.39 -3.84
N ALA A 146 6.59 3.25 -4.19
CA ALA A 146 6.32 4.60 -4.67
C ALA A 146 7.04 4.81 -5.99
N VAL A 147 6.32 5.34 -6.97
CA VAL A 147 6.86 5.65 -8.31
C VAL A 147 7.01 7.15 -8.42
N ILE A 148 8.20 7.63 -8.79
CA ILE A 148 8.60 9.05 -8.73
C ILE A 148 9.25 9.44 -10.06
N GLY A 149 8.82 10.55 -10.62
CA GLY A 149 9.39 11.11 -11.84
C GLY A 149 10.62 11.97 -11.54
N ILE A 150 11.79 11.61 -12.09
CA ILE A 150 13.03 12.38 -11.95
C ILE A 150 13.37 13.04 -13.27
N GLY A 151 13.48 14.37 -13.28
CA GLY A 151 13.74 15.16 -14.49
C GLY A 151 12.74 14.82 -15.58
N ALA A 152 13.20 14.29 -16.71
CA ALA A 152 12.37 13.87 -17.82
C ALA A 152 11.51 12.62 -17.53
N ALA A 153 11.63 11.99 -16.38
CA ALA A 153 10.87 10.82 -15.90
C ALA A 153 10.77 9.66 -16.91
N GLN A 154 11.83 9.44 -17.71
CA GLN A 154 11.84 8.34 -18.67
C GLN A 154 11.98 6.99 -17.97
N GLY A 155 11.36 5.95 -18.54
CA GLY A 155 11.42 4.60 -18.01
C GLY A 155 10.05 4.01 -17.78
N ALA A 156 10.03 2.83 -17.16
CA ALA A 156 8.82 2.08 -16.83
C ALA A 156 9.00 1.42 -15.47
N ASP A 157 7.88 1.23 -14.75
CA ASP A 157 7.84 0.36 -13.58
C ASP A 157 8.04 -1.10 -14.01
N GLN A 158 8.44 -1.93 -13.08
CA GLN A 158 8.68 -3.35 -13.33
C GLN A 158 8.33 -4.20 -12.11
N ARG A 159 8.39 -5.51 -12.28
CA ARG A 159 8.28 -6.47 -11.19
C ARG A 159 9.57 -6.46 -10.36
N PHE A 160 9.42 -6.44 -9.05
CA PHE A 160 10.52 -6.52 -8.08
C PHE A 160 10.57 -7.85 -7.33
N GLY A 161 9.65 -8.78 -7.64
CA GLY A 161 9.57 -10.09 -7.01
C GLY A 161 9.03 -10.06 -5.59
N LEU A 162 8.23 -9.06 -5.23
CA LEU A 162 7.49 -9.03 -3.98
C LEU A 162 6.40 -10.12 -4.01
N GLU A 163 6.07 -10.70 -2.87
CA GLU A 163 5.10 -11.81 -2.84
C GLU A 163 3.71 -11.39 -3.38
N THR A 164 3.31 -10.14 -3.15
CA THR A 164 2.23 -9.49 -3.88
C THR A 164 2.67 -8.07 -4.23
N GLU A 165 2.41 -7.63 -5.46
CA GLU A 165 2.82 -6.29 -5.89
C GLU A 165 1.95 -5.73 -7.00
N PHE A 166 1.84 -4.40 -7.04
CA PHE A 166 1.39 -3.67 -8.21
C PHE A 166 2.53 -3.41 -9.18
N VAL A 167 2.24 -3.47 -10.46
CA VAL A 167 3.12 -3.00 -11.54
C VAL A 167 2.35 -1.98 -12.37
N LEU A 168 2.86 -0.76 -12.48
CA LEU A 168 2.31 0.25 -13.39
C LEU A 168 2.73 -0.12 -14.82
N LEU A 169 1.75 -0.42 -15.69
CA LEU A 169 1.99 -0.78 -17.09
C LEU A 169 2.09 0.45 -18.01
N GLY A 170 2.01 1.65 -17.43
CA GLY A 170 2.22 2.95 -18.06
C GLY A 170 3.07 3.84 -17.15
N ASN A 171 3.45 5.00 -17.68
CA ASN A 171 4.23 5.98 -16.94
C ASN A 171 3.36 7.20 -16.61
N PRO A 172 2.93 7.39 -15.34
CA PRO A 172 2.00 8.47 -14.97
C PRO A 172 2.55 9.88 -15.19
N TYR A 173 3.88 10.00 -15.42
CA TYR A 173 4.55 11.28 -15.64
C TYR A 173 4.68 11.63 -17.13
N ARG A 174 4.37 10.73 -18.04
CA ARG A 174 4.61 10.90 -19.47
C ARG A 174 3.44 10.52 -20.35
N ASP A 175 2.65 9.54 -19.93
CA ASP A 175 1.53 9.05 -20.73
C ASP A 175 0.35 10.02 -20.61
N ASP A 176 -0.52 10.03 -21.61
CA ASP A 176 -1.71 10.86 -21.63
C ASP A 176 -2.71 10.41 -20.55
N PRO A 177 -2.97 11.22 -19.51
CA PRO A 177 -3.90 10.85 -18.45
C PRO A 177 -5.31 10.51 -18.93
N ALA A 178 -5.74 11.05 -20.08
CA ALA A 178 -7.06 10.77 -20.66
C ALA A 178 -7.24 9.30 -21.10
N GLN A 179 -6.15 8.55 -21.24
CA GLN A 179 -6.20 7.12 -21.54
C GLN A 179 -6.32 6.24 -20.29
N GLY A 180 -6.27 6.83 -19.10
CA GLY A 180 -6.15 6.11 -17.84
C GLY A 180 -4.78 5.43 -17.68
N LEU A 181 -4.48 4.99 -16.47
CA LEU A 181 -3.26 4.26 -16.16
C LEU A 181 -3.57 2.77 -16.00
N LYS A 182 -2.97 1.93 -16.83
CA LYS A 182 -3.05 0.48 -16.65
C LYS A 182 -2.12 0.05 -15.52
N VAL A 183 -2.67 -0.74 -14.59
CA VAL A 183 -1.93 -1.35 -13.48
C VAL A 183 -2.18 -2.84 -13.46
N GLN A 184 -1.19 -3.62 -13.05
CA GLN A 184 -1.32 -5.06 -12.86
C GLN A 184 -1.08 -5.40 -11.39
N ILE A 185 -1.94 -6.23 -10.79
CA ILE A 185 -1.71 -6.82 -9.47
C ILE A 185 -1.27 -8.26 -9.61
N LEU A 186 -0.20 -8.62 -8.91
CA LEU A 186 0.43 -9.93 -8.94
C LEU A 186 0.41 -10.58 -7.54
N TYR A 187 0.41 -11.90 -7.52
CA TYR A 187 0.70 -12.72 -6.36
C TYR A 187 1.61 -13.89 -6.76
N ARG A 188 2.79 -13.99 -6.16
CA ARG A 188 3.83 -14.99 -6.51
C ARG A 188 4.08 -15.02 -8.02
N ASP A 189 4.28 -13.84 -8.58
CA ASP A 189 4.52 -13.60 -10.00
C ASP A 189 3.36 -13.96 -10.95
N ALA A 190 2.25 -14.47 -10.44
CA ALA A 190 1.05 -14.76 -11.23
C ALA A 190 0.04 -13.60 -11.14
N PRO A 191 -0.69 -13.30 -12.24
CA PRO A 191 -1.79 -12.35 -12.21
C PRO A 191 -2.84 -12.68 -11.16
N ARG A 192 -3.28 -11.69 -10.40
CA ARG A 192 -4.44 -11.82 -9.50
C ARG A 192 -5.69 -11.38 -10.23
N ALA A 193 -6.43 -12.36 -10.76
CA ALA A 193 -7.74 -12.11 -11.35
C ALA A 193 -8.77 -11.78 -10.27
N ASP A 194 -9.72 -10.92 -10.63
CA ASP A 194 -10.86 -10.54 -9.81
C ASP A 194 -10.50 -10.02 -8.41
N ALA A 195 -9.30 -9.43 -8.28
CA ALA A 195 -8.87 -8.81 -7.03
C ALA A 195 -9.51 -7.44 -6.85
N GLN A 196 -10.06 -7.16 -5.67
CA GLN A 196 -10.47 -5.82 -5.31
C GLN A 196 -9.24 -4.93 -5.19
N ILE A 197 -9.30 -3.76 -5.81
CA ILE A 197 -8.32 -2.68 -5.74
C ILE A 197 -9.03 -1.47 -5.14
N GLU A 198 -8.55 -0.98 -4.01
CA GLU A 198 -8.95 0.30 -3.46
C GLU A 198 -8.10 1.40 -4.06
N ILE A 199 -8.74 2.43 -4.55
CA ILE A 199 -8.12 3.58 -5.21
C ILE A 199 -8.40 4.80 -4.35
N PHE A 200 -7.36 5.33 -3.72
CA PHE A 200 -7.41 6.57 -2.96
C PHE A 200 -6.84 7.67 -3.85
N GLU A 201 -7.70 8.57 -4.30
CA GLU A 201 -7.35 9.73 -5.11
C GLU A 201 -7.30 10.97 -4.21
N ARG A 202 -6.13 11.57 -4.05
CA ARG A 202 -5.93 12.81 -3.31
C ARG A 202 -5.73 13.97 -4.28
N ALA A 203 -6.67 14.91 -4.28
CA ALA A 203 -6.61 16.13 -5.06
C ALA A 203 -5.57 17.12 -4.48
N SER A 204 -5.23 18.15 -5.26
CA SER A 204 -4.26 19.19 -4.86
C SER A 204 -4.71 20.01 -3.62
N ASP A 205 -6.02 20.07 -3.35
CA ASP A 205 -6.57 20.71 -2.14
C ASP A 205 -6.56 19.79 -0.90
N GLY A 206 -6.05 18.55 -1.04
CA GLY A 206 -5.99 17.54 0.00
C GLY A 206 -7.25 16.69 0.14
N THR A 207 -8.32 16.97 -0.61
CA THR A 207 -9.54 16.15 -0.59
C THR A 207 -9.23 14.74 -1.09
N VAL A 208 -9.65 13.72 -0.35
CA VAL A 208 -9.47 12.31 -0.72
C VAL A 208 -10.79 11.71 -1.15
N ASN A 209 -10.79 11.10 -2.32
CA ASN A 209 -11.89 10.29 -2.84
C ASN A 209 -11.47 8.83 -2.90
N VAL A 210 -12.33 7.92 -2.42
CA VAL A 210 -12.05 6.47 -2.43
C VAL A 210 -13.01 5.78 -3.38
N SER A 211 -12.47 4.96 -4.26
CA SER A 211 -13.24 4.14 -5.18
C SER A 211 -12.70 2.71 -5.24
N LEU A 212 -13.53 1.80 -5.72
CA LEU A 212 -13.19 0.37 -5.84
C LEU A 212 -13.20 -0.04 -7.31
N MET A 213 -12.26 -0.90 -7.67
CA MET A 213 -12.20 -1.52 -8.97
C MET A 213 -11.80 -3.00 -8.83
N ARG A 214 -12.06 -3.79 -9.85
CA ARG A 214 -11.61 -5.19 -9.90
C ARG A 214 -10.65 -5.40 -11.06
N SER A 215 -9.62 -6.19 -10.82
CA SER A 215 -8.72 -6.63 -11.88
C SER A 215 -9.41 -7.65 -12.80
N ASN A 216 -9.03 -7.65 -14.06
CA ASN A 216 -9.48 -8.64 -15.04
C ASN A 216 -8.74 -9.99 -14.91
N ALA A 217 -8.94 -10.92 -15.85
CA ALA A 217 -8.31 -12.25 -15.83
C ALA A 217 -6.77 -12.21 -15.88
N GLU A 218 -6.20 -11.14 -16.47
CA GLU A 218 -4.76 -10.88 -16.55
C GLU A 218 -4.23 -10.09 -15.33
N GLY A 219 -5.06 -9.91 -14.29
CA GLY A 219 -4.73 -9.12 -13.11
C GLY A 219 -4.65 -7.61 -13.38
N VAL A 220 -5.18 -7.12 -14.52
CA VAL A 220 -5.05 -5.74 -14.97
C VAL A 220 -6.32 -4.95 -14.66
N ALA A 221 -6.15 -3.72 -14.21
CA ALA A 221 -7.16 -2.69 -14.10
C ALA A 221 -6.71 -1.42 -14.83
N VAL A 222 -7.66 -0.59 -15.27
CA VAL A 222 -7.40 0.73 -15.86
C VAL A 222 -7.91 1.78 -14.89
N ILE A 223 -7.01 2.53 -14.30
CA ILE A 223 -7.33 3.54 -13.29
C ILE A 223 -7.54 4.88 -14.01
N ASP A 224 -8.68 5.51 -13.79
CA ASP A 224 -8.90 6.88 -14.23
C ASP A 224 -8.01 7.81 -13.42
N ILE A 225 -7.12 8.53 -14.09
CA ILE A 225 -6.18 9.44 -13.44
C ILE A 225 -6.37 10.87 -13.92
N LYS A 226 -6.10 11.83 -13.02
CA LYS A 226 -6.31 13.26 -13.27
C LYS A 226 -5.00 14.03 -13.04
N PRO A 227 -4.69 15.02 -13.86
CA PRO A 227 -3.56 15.92 -13.63
C PRO A 227 -3.63 16.58 -12.24
N GLY A 228 -2.47 16.72 -11.58
CA GLY A 228 -2.33 17.33 -10.27
C GLY A 228 -2.76 16.46 -9.08
N HIS A 229 -3.19 15.21 -9.31
CA HIS A 229 -3.64 14.31 -8.25
C HIS A 229 -2.59 13.28 -7.88
N THR A 230 -2.63 12.84 -6.62
CA THR A 230 -1.80 11.74 -6.10
C THR A 230 -2.69 10.54 -5.82
N TYR A 231 -2.20 9.36 -6.14
CA TYR A 231 -2.92 8.11 -6.03
C TYR A 231 -2.21 7.14 -5.10
N LEU A 232 -2.98 6.45 -4.25
CA LEU A 232 -2.58 5.24 -3.55
C LEU A 232 -3.51 4.12 -4.02
N LEU A 233 -2.94 3.04 -4.52
CA LEU A 233 -3.68 1.80 -4.79
C LEU A 233 -3.33 0.79 -3.71
N ASP A 234 -4.35 0.12 -3.16
CA ASP A 234 -4.19 -0.95 -2.17
C ASP A 234 -4.97 -2.19 -2.59
N ALA A 235 -4.38 -3.35 -2.39
CA ALA A 235 -5.05 -4.64 -2.62
C ALA A 235 -4.56 -5.68 -1.61
N VAL A 236 -5.51 -6.32 -0.94
CA VAL A 236 -5.24 -7.29 0.11
C VAL A 236 -5.60 -8.70 -0.37
N LEU A 237 -4.85 -9.69 0.07
CA LEU A 237 -5.27 -11.09 0.03
C LEU A 237 -5.13 -11.71 1.42
N LEU A 238 -6.00 -12.64 1.75
CA LEU A 238 -5.95 -13.40 2.98
C LEU A 238 -5.80 -14.88 2.66
N ARG A 239 -4.90 -15.56 3.38
CA ARG A 239 -4.63 -16.99 3.19
C ARG A 239 -4.45 -17.73 4.51
N VAL A 240 -4.47 -19.04 4.44
CA VAL A 240 -3.90 -19.88 5.51
C VAL A 240 -2.38 -19.63 5.53
N PRO A 241 -1.76 -19.42 6.71
CA PRO A 241 -0.32 -19.23 6.81
C PRO A 241 0.44 -20.37 6.13
N ASP A 242 1.41 -20.01 5.29
CA ASP A 242 2.29 -20.98 4.63
C ASP A 242 3.34 -21.48 5.64
N PRO A 243 3.33 -22.77 6.01
CA PRO A 243 4.28 -23.30 7.00
C PRO A 243 5.74 -23.20 6.55
N ASN A 244 6.00 -23.05 5.24
CA ASN A 244 7.35 -22.93 4.69
C ASN A 244 7.86 -21.48 4.71
N THR A 245 6.94 -20.50 4.80
CA THR A 245 7.29 -19.06 4.88
C THR A 245 7.08 -18.48 6.28
N ALA A 246 6.60 -19.29 7.23
CA ALA A 246 6.22 -18.88 8.58
C ALA A 246 7.43 -18.56 9.47
N ASN A 247 8.20 -17.54 9.14
CA ASN A 247 9.12 -16.87 10.07
C ASN A 247 8.39 -15.81 10.93
N GLY A 248 7.05 -15.80 10.87
CA GLY A 248 6.18 -14.89 11.58
C GLY A 248 5.60 -15.48 12.87
N PRO A 249 4.89 -14.67 13.65
CA PRO A 249 4.18 -15.13 14.83
C PRO A 249 3.11 -16.16 14.45
N PRO A 250 2.82 -17.16 15.34
CA PRO A 250 1.74 -18.12 15.08
C PRO A 250 0.41 -17.42 14.83
N ALA A 251 -0.21 -17.68 13.69
CA ALA A 251 -1.45 -17.04 13.27
C ALA A 251 -2.45 -18.05 12.69
N HIS A 252 -3.75 -17.70 12.76
CA HIS A 252 -4.81 -18.45 12.11
C HIS A 252 -4.91 -18.08 10.63
N TRP A 253 -4.64 -16.83 10.32
CA TRP A 253 -4.69 -16.24 8.98
C TRP A 253 -3.46 -15.38 8.71
N GLU A 254 -3.14 -15.23 7.45
CA GLU A 254 -2.05 -14.38 6.99
C GLU A 254 -2.57 -13.47 5.88
N SER A 255 -2.46 -12.15 6.09
CA SER A 255 -2.79 -11.16 5.07
C SER A 255 -1.54 -10.58 4.42
N LEU A 256 -1.61 -10.42 3.11
CA LEU A 256 -0.58 -9.80 2.29
C LEU A 256 -1.16 -8.54 1.64
N TRP A 257 -0.52 -7.40 1.88
CA TRP A 257 -0.99 -6.08 1.47
C TRP A 257 -0.05 -5.50 0.43
N ALA A 258 -0.53 -5.32 -0.78
CA ALA A 258 0.18 -4.61 -1.83
C ALA A 258 -0.29 -3.17 -1.89
N ALA A 259 0.64 -2.22 -1.91
CA ALA A 259 0.35 -0.81 -2.11
C ALA A 259 1.29 -0.18 -3.15
N VAL A 260 0.79 0.76 -3.94
CA VAL A 260 1.62 1.60 -4.79
C VAL A 260 1.11 3.03 -4.77
N THR A 261 2.04 3.99 -4.63
CA THR A 261 1.75 5.42 -4.62
C THR A 261 2.45 6.11 -5.79
N PHE A 262 1.77 7.02 -6.45
CA PHE A 262 2.31 7.85 -7.54
C PHE A 262 1.52 9.16 -7.65
N ALA A 263 2.06 10.15 -8.35
CA ALA A 263 1.33 11.36 -8.72
C ALA A 263 1.22 11.48 -10.24
N VAL A 264 0.28 12.29 -10.67
CA VAL A 264 0.12 12.72 -12.08
C VAL A 264 0.50 14.20 -12.15
N PRO A 265 1.40 14.62 -13.04
CA PRO A 265 1.79 16.02 -13.19
C PRO A 265 0.58 16.94 -13.40
N GLU A 266 0.68 18.20 -12.95
CA GLU A 266 -0.16 19.26 -13.48
C GLU A 266 0.16 19.43 -14.97
N GLY A 267 -0.85 19.48 -15.82
CA GLY A 267 -0.68 19.56 -17.27
C GLY A 267 -0.11 20.91 -17.75
#